data_7c03b3a95d00e65eabde91aea8857e02
#
_entry.id   7c03b3a95d00e65eabde91aea8857e02
#
_cell.length_a   1.000
_cell.length_b   1.000
_cell.length_c   1.000
_cell.angle_alpha   90.00
_cell.angle_beta   90.00
_cell.angle_gamma   90.00
#
_symmetry.space_group_name_H-M   'P 1'
#
loop_
_entity.id
_entity.type
_entity.pdbx_description
1 polymer ?
#
loop_
_entity_poly.entity_id
_entity_poly.type
_entity_poly.pdbx_seq_one_letter_code
_entity_poly.pdbx_strand_id
1 'polypeptide(L)'
;MTIGTHNKDGLIAGDYPLKAEQMSINGPAEFKRGDVLALTNDGQPVLVNSAAGGSAALAVGIACDDISVAENATGICAMYIKGEFNKRFLRFGGTDTADRHHRRMTEIGLLVRETRV
;
A
#
# COMPACT_ATOMS: atom_id res chain seq x y z
N MET A 1 8.43 20.42 7.96
CA MET A 1 7.88 19.21 7.46
C MET A 1 7.18 19.42 6.13
N THR A 2 7.41 18.58 5.27
CA THR A 2 7.01 18.86 3.92
C THR A 2 6.05 17.82 3.43
N ILE A 3 4.83 17.97 3.86
CA ILE A 3 3.79 17.08 3.40
C ILE A 3 3.73 17.04 1.88
N GLY A 4 4.04 18.18 1.25
CA GLY A 4 3.99 18.25 -0.19
C GLY A 4 4.89 17.26 -0.89
N THR A 5 6.00 16.87 -0.28
CA THR A 5 6.89 15.91 -0.93
C THR A 5 6.27 14.53 -1.03
N HIS A 6 5.33 14.19 -0.17
CA HIS A 6 4.68 12.90 -0.18
C HIS A 6 3.52 12.83 -1.17
N ASN A 7 3.09 13.97 -1.69
CA ASN A 7 1.91 14.01 -2.54
C ASN A 7 2.20 14.59 -3.92
N LYS A 8 3.42 14.47 -4.38
CA LYS A 8 3.78 15.03 -5.67
C LYS A 8 3.07 14.35 -6.84
N ASP A 9 2.61 13.12 -6.64
CA ASP A 9 1.96 12.35 -7.69
C ASP A 9 0.44 12.26 -7.51
N GLY A 10 -0.10 12.91 -6.47
CA GLY A 10 -1.55 12.90 -6.25
C GLY A 10 -2.08 11.69 -5.52
N LEU A 11 -1.21 10.82 -5.01
CA LEU A 11 -1.66 9.63 -4.29
C LEU A 11 -2.46 10.00 -3.06
N ILE A 12 -2.00 10.99 -2.29
CA ILE A 12 -2.67 11.39 -1.05
C ILE A 12 -3.78 12.37 -1.39
N ALA A 13 -5.01 12.08 -0.93
CA ALA A 13 -6.19 12.76 -1.42
C ALA A 13 -6.82 13.76 -0.45
N GLY A 14 -6.49 13.71 0.84
CA GLY A 14 -7.21 14.56 1.79
C GLY A 14 -6.39 14.89 3.02
N ASP A 15 -7.07 15.38 4.04
CA ASP A 15 -6.44 15.86 5.27
C ASP A 15 -6.49 14.88 6.43
N TYR A 16 -7.03 13.70 6.20
CA TYR A 16 -7.05 12.68 7.23
C TYR A 16 -5.62 12.38 7.69
N PRO A 17 -5.38 12.19 8.99
CA PRO A 17 -4.01 11.99 9.47
C PRO A 17 -3.27 10.90 8.72
N LEU A 18 -2.08 11.24 8.24
CA LEU A 18 -1.25 10.33 7.46
C LEU A 18 -0.21 9.70 8.39
N LYS A 19 -0.12 8.39 8.38
CA LYS A 19 0.85 7.70 9.21
C LYS A 19 1.53 6.61 8.40
N ALA A 20 2.85 6.52 8.54
CA ALA A 20 3.64 5.53 7.83
C ALA A 20 4.47 4.72 8.81
N GLU A 21 4.78 3.48 8.44
CA GLU A 21 5.67 2.62 9.20
C GLU A 21 6.64 1.96 8.25
N GLN A 22 7.78 1.54 8.80
CA GLN A 22 8.80 0.83 8.05
C GLN A 22 8.87 -0.60 8.52
N MET A 23 9.19 -1.52 7.58
CA MET A 23 9.41 -2.91 7.93
C MET A 23 10.56 -3.46 7.10
N SER A 24 11.27 -4.43 7.68
CA SER A 24 12.29 -5.16 6.96
C SER A 24 11.64 -6.15 6.02
N ILE A 25 12.18 -6.26 4.81
CA ILE A 25 11.67 -7.24 3.86
C ILE A 25 12.81 -8.01 3.25
N ASN A 26 12.51 -9.23 2.85
CA ASN A 26 13.46 -10.08 2.17
C ASN A 26 13.20 -10.06 0.67
N GLY A 27 14.27 -10.03 -0.12
CA GLY A 27 14.14 -10.12 -1.55
C GLY A 27 13.95 -11.55 -2.03
N PRO A 28 13.58 -11.71 -3.28
CA PRO A 28 13.33 -10.62 -4.22
C PRO A 28 11.99 -9.97 -3.97
N ALA A 29 11.94 -8.67 -4.11
CA ALA A 29 10.69 -7.91 -3.92
C ALA A 29 10.75 -6.64 -4.76
N GLU A 30 9.61 -6.26 -5.31
CA GLU A 30 9.52 -5.03 -6.07
C GLU A 30 8.12 -4.46 -5.91
N PHE A 31 8.06 -3.22 -5.42
CA PHE A 31 6.80 -2.51 -5.23
C PHE A 31 6.93 -1.11 -5.78
N LYS A 32 5.81 -0.53 -6.15
CA LYS A 32 5.72 0.85 -6.61
C LYS A 32 4.90 1.66 -5.62
N ARG A 33 5.21 2.94 -5.52
CA ARG A 33 4.40 3.85 -4.72
C ARG A 33 2.94 3.72 -5.14
N GLY A 34 2.06 3.51 -4.15
CA GLY A 34 0.64 3.30 -4.40
C GLY A 34 0.22 1.85 -4.44
N ASP A 35 1.16 0.90 -4.39
CA ASP A 35 0.81 -0.51 -4.32
C ASP A 35 0.16 -0.80 -2.98
N VAL A 36 -1.02 -1.44 -3.00
CA VAL A 36 -1.70 -1.83 -1.78
C VAL A 36 -1.16 -3.18 -1.35
N LEU A 37 -0.64 -3.22 -0.13
CA LEU A 37 0.13 -4.37 0.35
C LEU A 37 -0.64 -5.18 1.37
N ALA A 38 -0.38 -6.48 1.36
CA ALA A 38 -0.83 -7.42 2.37
C ALA A 38 0.40 -8.17 2.88
N LEU A 39 0.23 -8.98 3.90
CA LEU A 39 1.35 -9.76 4.44
C LEU A 39 1.09 -11.24 4.22
N THR A 40 2.15 -11.98 3.86
CA THR A 40 2.09 -13.43 3.82
C THR A 40 2.03 -13.96 5.24
N ASN A 41 1.84 -15.28 5.39
CA ASN A 41 1.85 -15.90 6.70
C ASN A 41 3.18 -15.71 7.42
N ASP A 42 4.26 -15.50 6.65
CA ASP A 42 5.59 -15.26 7.20
C ASP A 42 5.82 -13.79 7.52
N GLY A 43 4.84 -12.94 7.29
CA GLY A 43 4.96 -11.52 7.58
C GLY A 43 5.66 -10.70 6.51
N GLN A 44 5.83 -11.23 5.31
CA GLN A 44 6.46 -10.49 4.21
C GLN A 44 5.41 -9.76 3.38
N PRO A 45 5.69 -8.54 2.93
CA PRO A 45 4.72 -7.80 2.14
C PRO A 45 4.58 -8.39 0.73
N VAL A 46 3.35 -8.39 0.26
CA VAL A 46 3.02 -8.76 -1.12
C VAL A 46 1.93 -7.82 -1.59
N LEU A 47 1.78 -7.70 -2.90
CA LEU A 47 0.67 -6.94 -3.46
C LEU A 47 -0.63 -7.67 -3.09
N VAL A 48 -1.59 -6.95 -2.49
CA VAL A 48 -2.81 -7.58 -2.02
C VAL A 48 -3.56 -8.24 -3.17
N ASN A 49 -4.04 -9.47 -2.94
CA ASN A 49 -4.71 -10.21 -4.00
C ASN A 49 -5.80 -11.09 -3.39
N SER A 50 -7.05 -10.80 -3.69
CA SER A 50 -8.16 -11.54 -3.12
C SER A 50 -8.15 -13.02 -3.50
N ALA A 51 -7.59 -13.34 -4.64
CA ALA A 51 -7.51 -14.73 -5.10
C ALA A 51 -6.51 -15.57 -4.30
N ALA A 52 -5.57 -14.91 -3.61
CA ALA A 52 -4.58 -15.63 -2.82
C ALA A 52 -5.15 -16.21 -1.54
N GLY A 53 -6.20 -15.58 -1.01
CA GLY A 53 -6.80 -16.03 0.23
C GLY A 53 -5.93 -15.75 1.44
N GLY A 54 -6.47 -15.97 2.65
CA GLY A 54 -5.73 -15.78 3.88
C GLY A 54 -5.24 -14.35 4.06
N SER A 55 -4.10 -14.19 4.72
CA SER A 55 -3.56 -12.86 5.02
C SER A 55 -3.15 -12.09 3.76
N ALA A 56 -2.77 -12.79 2.71
CA ALA A 56 -2.38 -12.13 1.46
C ALA A 56 -3.56 -11.47 0.75
N ALA A 57 -4.77 -11.76 1.18
CA ALA A 57 -5.99 -11.15 0.63
C ALA A 57 -6.47 -9.96 1.45
N LEU A 58 -5.75 -9.58 2.53
CA LEU A 58 -6.19 -8.53 3.44
C LEU A 58 -5.19 -7.38 3.42
N ALA A 59 -5.62 -6.23 2.92
CA ALA A 59 -4.78 -5.05 2.85
C ALA A 59 -4.31 -4.62 4.24
N VAL A 60 -3.05 -4.21 4.36
CA VAL A 60 -2.49 -3.69 5.61
C VAL A 60 -1.84 -2.33 5.44
N GLY A 61 -1.46 -1.94 4.22
CA GLY A 61 -0.82 -0.66 3.99
C GLY A 61 -0.67 -0.36 2.51
N ILE A 62 -0.09 0.80 2.23
CA ILE A 62 0.12 1.26 0.86
C ILE A 62 1.57 1.70 0.75
N ALA A 63 2.31 1.20 -0.23
CA ALA A 63 3.72 1.51 -0.39
C ALA A 63 3.94 3.01 -0.54
N CYS A 64 4.85 3.56 0.27
CA CYS A 64 5.18 4.99 0.24
C CYS A 64 6.05 5.36 -0.95
N ASP A 65 6.89 4.45 -1.38
CA ASP A 65 7.89 4.69 -2.42
C ASP A 65 8.09 3.44 -3.24
N ASP A 66 8.79 3.61 -4.34
CA ASP A 66 9.22 2.46 -5.14
C ASP A 66 10.29 1.71 -4.36
N ILE A 67 10.18 0.40 -4.33
CA ILE A 67 11.08 -0.47 -3.58
C ILE A 67 11.54 -1.61 -4.48
N SER A 68 12.83 -1.88 -4.49
CA SER A 68 13.39 -3.01 -5.24
C SER A 68 14.44 -3.67 -4.37
N VAL A 69 14.24 -4.96 -4.04
CA VAL A 69 15.16 -5.71 -3.21
C VAL A 69 15.57 -6.96 -3.98
N ALA A 70 16.88 -7.13 -4.16
CA ALA A 70 17.41 -8.24 -4.94
C ALA A 70 17.24 -9.56 -4.19
N GLU A 71 17.32 -10.63 -4.94
CA GLU A 71 17.30 -11.98 -4.38
C GLU A 71 18.44 -12.13 -3.37
N ASN A 72 18.15 -12.75 -2.23
CA ASN A 72 19.12 -12.97 -1.15
C ASN A 72 19.57 -11.68 -0.45
N ALA A 73 18.87 -10.57 -0.66
CA ALA A 73 19.15 -9.32 0.01
C ALA A 73 17.98 -8.98 0.94
N THR A 74 18.22 -8.02 1.85
CA THR A 74 17.16 -7.47 2.67
C THR A 74 17.07 -5.98 2.41
N GLY A 75 15.89 -5.42 2.64
CA GLY A 75 15.66 -4.01 2.45
C GLY A 75 14.62 -3.49 3.42
N ILE A 76 14.30 -2.20 3.28
CA ILE A 76 13.30 -1.54 4.09
C ILE A 76 12.13 -1.15 3.19
N CYS A 77 10.93 -1.51 3.62
CA CYS A 77 9.71 -1.10 2.94
C CYS A 77 8.95 -0.15 3.85
N ALA A 78 8.75 1.09 3.38
CA ALA A 78 7.92 2.04 4.09
C ALA A 78 6.52 1.97 3.50
N MET A 79 5.51 1.94 4.37
CA MET A 79 4.13 1.93 3.89
C MET A 79 3.25 2.81 4.76
N TYR A 80 2.27 3.42 4.12
CA TYR A 80 1.25 4.18 4.84
C TYR A 80 0.30 3.19 5.49
N ILE A 81 0.03 3.40 6.77
CA ILE A 81 -0.92 2.57 7.50
C ILE A 81 -2.19 3.33 7.85
N LYS A 82 -2.21 4.65 7.65
CA LYS A 82 -3.39 5.49 7.79
C LYS A 82 -3.29 6.65 6.82
N GLY A 83 -4.43 7.11 6.33
CA GLY A 83 -4.48 8.27 5.45
C GLY A 83 -5.66 8.21 4.51
N GLU A 84 -5.78 9.25 3.68
CA GLU A 84 -6.75 9.29 2.59
C GLU A 84 -5.99 9.22 1.27
N PHE A 85 -6.44 8.34 0.39
CA PHE A 85 -5.70 8.05 -0.84
C PHE A 85 -6.61 8.14 -2.04
N ASN A 86 -6.05 8.61 -3.15
CA ASN A 86 -6.77 8.76 -4.40
C ASN A 86 -6.87 7.40 -5.08
N LYS A 87 -8.09 6.93 -5.25
CA LYS A 87 -8.40 5.62 -5.79
C LYS A 87 -7.64 5.32 -7.10
N ARG A 88 -7.53 6.31 -7.97
CA ARG A 88 -6.95 6.11 -9.30
C ARG A 88 -5.45 5.81 -9.26
N PHE A 89 -4.79 6.08 -8.14
CA PHE A 89 -3.34 5.83 -8.03
C PHE A 89 -3.01 4.59 -7.22
N LEU A 90 -4.02 3.83 -6.83
CA LEU A 90 -3.81 2.59 -6.07
C LEU A 90 -3.71 1.41 -7.04
N ARG A 91 -2.84 0.46 -6.70
CA ARG A 91 -2.65 -0.73 -7.50
C ARG A 91 -2.84 -1.96 -6.65
N PHE A 92 -3.42 -2.99 -7.25
CA PHE A 92 -3.79 -4.21 -6.56
C PHE A 92 -3.30 -5.42 -7.38
N GLY A 93 -3.20 -6.57 -6.73
CA GLY A 93 -2.77 -7.78 -7.40
C GLY A 93 -3.89 -8.43 -8.21
N GLY A 94 -3.50 -9.29 -9.15
CA GLY A 94 -4.44 -10.03 -9.96
C GLY A 94 -5.36 -9.10 -10.74
N THR A 95 -6.65 -9.34 -10.63
CA THR A 95 -7.67 -8.51 -11.28
C THR A 95 -8.43 -7.66 -10.27
N ASP A 96 -7.91 -7.51 -9.05
CA ASP A 96 -8.59 -6.77 -8.00
C ASP A 96 -8.62 -5.28 -8.30
N THR A 97 -9.64 -4.63 -7.75
CA THR A 97 -9.77 -3.18 -7.82
C THR A 97 -9.99 -2.64 -6.41
N ALA A 98 -9.99 -1.31 -6.28
CA ALA A 98 -10.21 -0.68 -4.99
C ALA A 98 -11.55 -1.09 -4.37
N ASP A 99 -12.57 -1.30 -5.20
CA ASP A 99 -13.89 -1.68 -4.68
C ASP A 99 -13.84 -3.02 -3.93
N ARG A 100 -12.99 -3.93 -4.36
CA ARG A 100 -12.86 -5.23 -3.72
C ARG A 100 -12.31 -5.08 -2.30
N HIS A 101 -11.44 -4.11 -2.07
CA HIS A 101 -10.75 -3.96 -0.80
C HIS A 101 -11.22 -2.75 -0.01
N HIS A 102 -12.22 -2.02 -0.51
CA HIS A 102 -12.65 -0.76 0.09
C HIS A 102 -13.04 -0.91 1.56
N ARG A 103 -13.83 -1.93 1.86
CA ARG A 103 -14.33 -2.12 3.22
C ARG A 103 -13.19 -2.42 4.18
N ARG A 104 -12.31 -3.33 3.80
CA ARG A 104 -11.18 -3.69 4.65
C ARG A 104 -10.27 -2.49 4.88
N MET A 105 -9.98 -1.73 3.81
CA MET A 105 -9.11 -0.58 3.92
C MET A 105 -9.71 0.47 4.85
N THR A 106 -11.01 0.73 4.70
CA THR A 106 -11.70 1.68 5.57
C THR A 106 -11.61 1.23 7.03
N GLU A 107 -11.77 -0.05 7.30
CA GLU A 107 -11.74 -0.57 8.65
C GLU A 107 -10.40 -0.33 9.34
N ILE A 108 -9.31 -0.31 8.58
CA ILE A 108 -7.98 -0.14 9.16
C ILE A 108 -7.46 1.29 9.01
N GLY A 109 -8.25 2.21 8.49
CA GLY A 109 -7.86 3.61 8.41
C GLY A 109 -7.22 4.03 7.10
N LEU A 110 -7.29 3.19 6.07
CA LEU A 110 -6.82 3.54 4.73
C LEU A 110 -8.04 3.96 3.92
N LEU A 111 -8.34 5.25 3.93
CA LEU A 111 -9.54 5.78 3.30
C LEU A 111 -9.30 6.00 1.81
N VAL A 112 -10.22 5.50 1.00
CA VAL A 112 -10.09 5.58 -0.44
C VAL A 112 -11.07 6.64 -0.94
N ARG A 113 -10.56 7.60 -1.70
CA ARG A 113 -11.35 8.69 -2.25
C ARG A 113 -11.27 8.68 -3.77
N GLU A 114 -12.32 9.13 -4.38
CA GLU A 114 -12.33 9.30 -5.81
C GLU A 114 -12.29 10.80 -6.09
N THR A 115 -11.14 11.29 -6.49
CA THR A 115 -10.98 12.71 -6.76
C THR A 115 -10.96 12.94 -8.26
N ARG A 116 -11.38 14.14 -8.65
CA ARG A 116 -11.49 14.48 -10.04
C ARG A 116 -10.45 15.47 -10.45
N VAL A 117 -9.26 15.16 -10.30
CA VAL A 117 -8.24 16.13 -10.69
C VAL A 117 -7.34 15.57 -11.74
#